data_f9790d905cd7e85acda1b7633a615941
#
_entry.id   f9790d905cd7e85acda1b7633a615941
#
_cell.length_a   1.000
_cell.length_b   1.000
_cell.length_c   1.000
_cell.angle_alpha   90.00
_cell.angle_beta   90.00
_cell.angle_gamma   90.00
#
_symmetry.space_group_name_H-M   'P 1'
#
loop_
_entity.id
_entity.type
_entity.pdbx_description
1 polymer ?
#
loop_
_entity_poly.entity_id
_entity_poly.type
_entity_poly.pdbx_seq_one_letter_code
_entity_poly.pdbx_strand_id
1 'polypeptide(L)'
;MALSSRTLMASMLVSFMLLQCFTEAADHQYEMLGVDGAPAPKPPTLDCGVACEGRCKLSSRPRLCKRACGSCCDKCSCVPPGTSGNYESCPCYFNLKTHNQTRKCP
;
A
#
# COMPACT_ATOMS: atom_id res chain seq x y z
N MET A 1 -55.06 35.03 -2.00
CA MET A 1 -54.71 33.60 -2.02
C MET A 1 -53.74 33.19 -3.12
N ALA A 2 -53.36 34.08 -4.01
CA ALA A 2 -52.34 33.84 -5.02
C ALA A 2 -50.89 33.80 -4.46
N LEU A 3 -50.70 34.32 -3.26
CA LEU A 3 -49.39 34.31 -2.57
C LEU A 3 -49.01 32.94 -1.99
N SER A 4 -49.98 32.09 -1.69
CA SER A 4 -49.75 30.77 -1.10
C SER A 4 -49.09 29.76 -2.07
N SER A 5 -49.42 29.88 -3.35
CA SER A 5 -48.87 28.97 -4.37
C SER A 5 -47.39 29.26 -4.68
N ARG A 6 -47.00 30.52 -4.69
CA ARG A 6 -45.63 30.93 -4.96
C ARG A 6 -44.67 30.61 -3.80
N THR A 7 -45.15 30.79 -2.58
CA THR A 7 -44.38 30.43 -1.39
C THR A 7 -44.21 28.94 -1.23
N LEU A 8 -45.22 28.13 -1.59
CA LEU A 8 -45.12 26.68 -1.58
C LEU A 8 -44.15 26.15 -2.63
N MET A 9 -44.14 26.75 -3.82
CA MET A 9 -43.21 26.38 -4.88
C MET A 9 -41.75 26.70 -4.51
N ALA A 10 -41.52 27.86 -3.92
CA ALA A 10 -40.19 28.24 -3.47
C ALA A 10 -39.67 27.33 -2.35
N SER A 11 -40.57 26.95 -1.42
CA SER A 11 -40.21 26.03 -0.33
C SER A 11 -39.85 24.63 -0.83
N MET A 12 -40.60 24.13 -1.81
CA MET A 12 -40.30 22.82 -2.42
C MET A 12 -38.98 22.81 -3.17
N LEU A 13 -38.67 23.89 -3.89
CA LEU A 13 -37.38 24.00 -4.61
C LEU A 13 -36.17 24.03 -3.66
N VAL A 14 -36.29 24.75 -2.55
CA VAL A 14 -35.24 24.81 -1.55
C VAL A 14 -35.03 23.44 -0.88
N SER A 15 -36.13 22.75 -0.52
CA SER A 15 -36.07 21.40 0.00
C SER A 15 -35.40 20.42 -0.97
N PHE A 16 -35.73 20.52 -2.23
CA PHE A 16 -35.20 19.65 -3.27
C PHE A 16 -33.67 19.91 -3.48
N MET A 17 -33.26 21.16 -3.44
CA MET A 17 -31.83 21.51 -3.52
C MET A 17 -31.02 21.03 -2.31
N LEU A 18 -31.60 21.11 -1.11
CA LEU A 18 -30.97 20.58 0.09
C LEU A 18 -30.82 19.05 0.06
N LEU A 19 -31.83 18.36 -0.47
CA LEU A 19 -31.76 16.91 -0.64
C LEU A 19 -30.64 16.49 -1.60
N GLN A 20 -30.45 17.23 -2.67
CA GLN A 20 -29.37 16.93 -3.62
C GLN A 20 -27.98 17.11 -3.00
N CYS A 21 -27.81 18.12 -2.16
CA CYS A 21 -26.55 18.30 -1.46
C CYS A 21 -26.21 17.14 -0.51
N PHE A 22 -27.22 16.55 0.10
CA PHE A 22 -27.03 15.40 0.97
C PHE A 22 -26.70 14.11 0.20
N THR A 23 -27.25 13.94 -0.99
CA THR A 23 -26.94 12.77 -1.81
C THR A 23 -25.52 12.82 -2.39
N GLU A 24 -25.05 13.99 -2.75
CA GLU A 24 -23.66 14.14 -3.23
C GLU A 24 -22.63 13.84 -2.13
N ALA A 25 -22.89 14.29 -0.91
CA ALA A 25 -22.02 13.99 0.22
C ALA A 25 -22.00 12.49 0.58
N ALA A 26 -23.15 11.82 0.45
CA ALA A 26 -23.26 10.38 0.68
C ALA A 26 -22.53 9.57 -0.39
N ASP A 27 -22.61 9.99 -1.66
CA ASP A 27 -21.88 9.35 -2.75
C ASP A 27 -20.35 9.48 -2.57
N HIS A 28 -19.90 10.61 -2.08
CA HIS A 28 -18.47 10.82 -1.84
C HIS A 28 -17.92 9.92 -0.73
N GLN A 29 -18.71 9.69 0.32
CA GLN A 29 -18.35 8.76 1.38
C GLN A 29 -18.37 7.31 0.92
N TYR A 30 -19.27 6.97 0.02
CA TYR A 30 -19.37 5.62 -0.53
C TYR A 30 -18.18 5.28 -1.43
N GLU A 31 -17.68 6.22 -2.21
CA GLU A 31 -16.46 6.01 -3.02
C GLU A 31 -15.25 5.73 -2.15
N MET A 32 -15.08 6.44 -1.04
CA MET A 32 -14.00 6.17 -0.09
C MET A 32 -14.13 4.80 0.58
N LEU A 33 -15.34 4.40 0.91
CA LEU A 33 -15.62 3.08 1.47
C LEU A 33 -15.46 1.97 0.43
N GLY A 34 -15.73 2.26 -0.85
CA GLY A 34 -15.52 1.32 -1.95
C GLY A 34 -14.04 1.04 -2.23
N VAL A 35 -13.17 2.00 -2.00
CA VAL A 35 -11.71 1.83 -2.08
C VAL A 35 -11.20 1.03 -0.88
N ASP A 36 -11.79 1.22 0.30
CA ASP A 36 -11.48 0.45 1.50
C ASP A 36 -12.06 -0.97 1.48
N GLY A 37 -13.03 -1.23 0.61
CA GLY A 37 -13.58 -2.56 0.38
C GLY A 37 -12.69 -3.45 -0.49
N ALA A 38 -11.59 -2.96 -1.03
CA ALA A 38 -10.51 -3.78 -1.54
C ALA A 38 -9.93 -4.62 -0.39
N PRO A 39 -9.38 -5.82 -0.68
CA PRO A 39 -8.99 -6.78 0.35
C PRO A 39 -8.25 -6.10 1.49
N ALA A 40 -8.62 -6.50 2.71
CA ALA A 40 -8.11 -5.95 3.95
C ALA A 40 -6.66 -5.48 3.80
N PRO A 41 -6.33 -4.24 4.22
CA PRO A 41 -4.98 -3.76 4.08
C PRO A 41 -4.06 -4.78 4.72
N LYS A 42 -3.34 -5.51 3.88
CA LYS A 42 -2.19 -6.24 4.37
C LYS A 42 -1.40 -5.25 5.22
N PRO A 43 -1.00 -5.62 6.43
CA PRO A 43 -0.04 -4.81 7.15
C PRO A 43 1.07 -4.46 6.16
N PRO A 44 1.68 -3.27 6.24
CA PRO A 44 2.68 -2.86 5.28
C PRO A 44 3.72 -3.96 5.21
N THR A 45 3.48 -4.89 4.28
CA THR A 45 4.46 -5.90 3.95
C THR A 45 5.59 -5.16 3.28
N LEU A 46 6.79 -5.38 3.78
CA LEU A 46 7.99 -4.88 3.17
C LEU A 46 7.93 -5.15 1.67
N ASP A 47 8.04 -4.13 0.86
CA ASP A 47 8.16 -4.30 -0.58
C ASP A 47 9.56 -4.85 -0.87
N CYS A 48 9.64 -6.13 -1.15
CA CYS A 48 10.90 -6.80 -1.43
C CYS A 48 11.63 -6.20 -2.64
N GLY A 49 10.90 -5.74 -3.65
CA GLY A 49 11.49 -5.09 -4.80
C GLY A 49 12.25 -3.82 -4.42
N VAL A 50 11.61 -2.93 -3.68
CA VAL A 50 12.20 -1.68 -3.23
C VAL A 50 13.34 -1.94 -2.25
N ALA A 51 13.15 -2.83 -1.28
CA ALA A 51 14.17 -3.16 -0.29
C ALA A 51 15.43 -3.76 -0.94
N CYS A 52 15.24 -4.65 -1.89
CA CYS A 52 16.35 -5.28 -2.61
C CYS A 52 17.06 -4.31 -3.58
N GLU A 53 16.33 -3.37 -4.15
CA GLU A 53 16.91 -2.31 -4.97
C GLU A 53 17.91 -1.49 -4.15
N GLY A 54 17.55 -1.10 -2.94
CA GLY A 54 18.45 -0.43 -2.01
C GLY A 54 19.62 -1.29 -1.60
N ARG A 55 19.37 -2.56 -1.25
CA ARG A 55 20.41 -3.52 -0.83
C ARG A 55 21.44 -3.76 -1.93
N CYS A 56 21.01 -3.82 -3.17
CA CYS A 56 21.85 -4.15 -4.32
C CYS A 56 22.43 -2.93 -5.04
N LYS A 57 22.25 -1.74 -4.50
CA LYS A 57 22.64 -0.48 -5.14
C LYS A 57 24.11 -0.42 -5.54
N LEU A 58 24.99 -0.96 -4.72
CA LEU A 58 26.43 -0.96 -4.96
C LEU A 58 26.95 -2.31 -5.49
N SER A 59 26.06 -3.23 -5.84
CA SER A 59 26.46 -4.53 -6.35
C SER A 59 27.05 -4.42 -7.75
N SER A 60 28.15 -5.16 -8.00
CA SER A 60 28.72 -5.31 -9.33
C SER A 60 27.81 -6.13 -10.27
N ARG A 61 26.90 -6.93 -9.70
CA ARG A 61 25.94 -7.74 -10.43
C ARG A 61 24.52 -7.48 -9.92
N PRO A 62 23.93 -6.30 -10.24
CA PRO A 62 22.68 -5.89 -9.63
C PRO A 62 21.51 -6.83 -9.93
N ARG A 63 21.44 -7.41 -11.11
CA ARG A 63 20.35 -8.35 -11.46
C ARG A 63 20.41 -9.63 -10.64
N LEU A 64 21.58 -10.21 -10.48
CA LEU A 64 21.78 -11.39 -9.67
C LEU A 64 21.53 -11.09 -8.19
N CYS A 65 22.02 -9.96 -7.71
CA CYS A 65 21.79 -9.49 -6.34
C CYS A 65 20.29 -9.33 -6.06
N LYS A 66 19.54 -8.66 -6.93
CA LYS A 66 18.10 -8.45 -6.78
C LYS A 66 17.32 -9.76 -6.77
N ARG A 67 17.69 -10.70 -7.61
CA ARG A 67 17.06 -12.03 -7.64
C ARG A 67 17.29 -12.79 -6.34
N ALA A 68 18.51 -12.85 -5.87
CA ALA A 68 18.86 -13.54 -4.62
C ALA A 68 18.19 -12.84 -3.42
N CYS A 69 18.30 -11.52 -3.35
CA CYS A 69 17.68 -10.71 -2.31
C CYS A 69 16.16 -10.90 -2.29
N GLY A 70 15.51 -10.87 -3.44
CA GLY A 70 14.05 -11.05 -3.55
C GLY A 70 13.61 -12.41 -3.01
N SER A 71 14.31 -13.47 -3.37
CA SER A 71 14.03 -14.82 -2.86
C SER A 71 14.18 -14.89 -1.33
N CYS A 72 15.21 -14.26 -0.79
CA CYS A 72 15.46 -14.21 0.65
C CYS A 72 14.41 -13.36 1.38
N CYS A 73 14.05 -12.23 0.80
CA CYS A 73 13.01 -11.36 1.34
C CYS A 73 11.65 -12.07 1.38
N ASP A 74 11.31 -12.82 0.34
CA ASP A 74 10.06 -13.59 0.30
C ASP A 74 10.00 -14.63 1.42
N LYS A 75 11.11 -15.25 1.75
CA LYS A 75 11.18 -16.24 2.83
C LYS A 75 11.21 -15.62 4.22
N CYS A 76 11.93 -14.53 4.38
CA CYS A 76 12.24 -13.94 5.68
C CYS A 76 11.38 -12.73 6.02
N SER A 77 10.66 -12.16 5.05
CA SER A 77 9.86 -10.95 5.22
C SER A 77 10.66 -9.75 5.73
N CYS A 78 11.95 -9.74 5.51
CA CYS A 78 12.83 -8.64 5.86
C CYS A 78 14.08 -8.63 5.00
N VAL A 79 14.72 -7.46 4.93
CA VAL A 79 16.01 -7.27 4.26
C VAL A 79 16.87 -6.40 5.18
N PRO A 80 18.13 -6.75 5.44
CA PRO A 80 18.99 -5.89 6.24
C PRO A 80 19.13 -4.50 5.62
N PRO A 81 19.13 -3.44 6.43
CA PRO A 81 19.28 -2.08 5.91
C PRO A 81 20.68 -1.84 5.33
N GLY A 82 20.78 -0.85 4.46
CA GLY A 82 22.02 -0.51 3.79
C GLY A 82 22.40 -1.47 2.68
N THR A 83 23.61 -1.38 2.19
CA THR A 83 24.10 -2.16 1.04
C THR A 83 24.92 -3.39 1.45
N SER A 84 25.33 -3.49 2.70
CA SER A 84 26.10 -4.62 3.22
C SER A 84 25.98 -4.67 4.75
N GLY A 85 26.21 -5.83 5.33
CA GLY A 85 26.16 -6.00 6.78
C GLY A 85 24.76 -5.86 7.36
N ASN A 86 24.66 -5.43 8.61
CA ASN A 86 23.41 -5.19 9.35
C ASN A 86 22.52 -6.43 9.47
N TYR A 87 23.09 -7.60 9.47
CA TYR A 87 22.38 -8.89 9.48
C TYR A 87 21.58 -9.13 10.77
N GLU A 88 21.95 -8.46 11.84
CA GLU A 88 21.22 -8.54 13.13
C GLU A 88 19.78 -8.06 13.02
N SER A 89 19.48 -7.20 12.04
CA SER A 89 18.12 -6.73 11.77
C SER A 89 17.23 -7.79 11.11
N CYS A 90 17.84 -8.79 10.50
CA CYS A 90 17.14 -9.87 9.81
C CYS A 90 17.94 -11.17 9.89
N PRO A 91 17.95 -11.85 11.06
CA PRO A 91 18.74 -13.08 11.23
C PRO A 91 18.39 -14.19 10.25
N CYS A 92 17.10 -14.30 9.88
CA CYS A 92 16.66 -15.26 8.87
C CYS A 92 17.40 -15.08 7.54
N TYR A 93 17.54 -13.85 7.09
CA TYR A 93 18.23 -13.49 5.85
C TYR A 93 19.71 -13.92 5.89
N PHE A 94 20.37 -13.70 7.01
CA PHE A 94 21.76 -14.09 7.22
C PHE A 94 21.93 -15.61 7.22
N ASN A 95 20.97 -16.35 7.77
CA ASN A 95 21.06 -17.79 7.97
C ASN A 95 20.70 -18.62 6.73
N LEU A 96 20.13 -18.02 5.68
CA LEU A 96 19.84 -18.72 4.45
C LEU A 96 21.12 -19.07 3.69
N LYS A 97 21.27 -20.35 3.39
CA LYS A 97 22.45 -20.88 2.74
C LYS A 97 22.11 -21.64 1.47
N THR A 98 23.07 -21.72 0.57
CA THR A 98 23.00 -22.55 -0.64
C THR A 98 23.31 -24.00 -0.29
N HIS A 99 23.19 -24.90 -1.27
CA HIS A 99 23.56 -26.31 -1.10
C HIS A 99 25.00 -26.49 -0.65
N ASN A 100 25.89 -25.59 -1.01
CA ASN A 100 27.32 -25.64 -0.65
C ASN A 100 27.60 -24.96 0.69
N GLN A 101 26.59 -24.69 1.50
CA GLN A 101 26.70 -24.03 2.80
C GLN A 101 27.27 -22.60 2.72
N THR A 102 27.31 -22.01 1.55
CA THR A 102 27.65 -20.61 1.37
C THR A 102 26.43 -19.71 1.56
N ARG A 103 26.66 -18.49 2.01
CA ARG A 103 25.58 -17.55 2.25
C ARG A 103 24.85 -17.24 0.95
N LYS A 104 23.52 -17.43 0.97
CA LYS A 104 22.67 -17.25 -0.21
C LYS A 104 22.33 -15.78 -0.47
N CYS A 105 22.14 -15.01 0.58
CA CYS A 105 21.59 -13.66 0.49
C CYS A 105 22.70 -12.62 0.49
N PRO A 106 22.64 -11.66 -0.44
CA PRO A 106 23.65 -10.62 -0.54
C PRO A 106 23.64 -9.59 0.57
#